data_acccd6978e2fedc9e8cd3be612b104bb
#
_entry.id   acccd6978e2fedc9e8cd3be612b104bb
#
_cell.length_a   1.000
_cell.length_b   1.000
_cell.length_c   1.000
_cell.angle_alpha   90.00
_cell.angle_beta   90.00
_cell.angle_gamma   90.00
#
_symmetry.space_group_name_H-M   'P 1'
#
loop_
_entity.id
_entity.type
_entity.pdbx_description
1 polymer ?
#
loop_
_entity_poly.entity_id
_entity_poly.type
_entity_poly.pdbx_seq_one_letter_code
_entity_poly.pdbx_strand_id
1 'polypeptide(L)'
;MPMNTEGFSELVGQIEKMANRLNTDDEGASTAKRILQAAAQPIHQQMNANASSDPQLIEGKLHGALNIGKVKRRRKGGQHITIGVHRKDWDDEDYYPAYVEYGHGGPGPAPAHPYIRPAYDTRQDEAYGIIRDGLLNEIKK
;
A
#
# COMPACT_ATOMS: atom_id res chain seq x y z
N MET A 1 -37.02 -1.25 -4.23
CA MET A 1 -37.22 -1.14 -2.80
C MET A 1 -36.88 0.26 -2.33
N PRO A 2 -37.76 0.92 -1.58
CA PRO A 2 -37.38 2.17 -0.98
C PRO A 2 -36.25 1.92 0.03
N MET A 3 -35.18 2.71 -0.07
CA MET A 3 -34.11 2.65 0.91
C MET A 3 -34.63 3.06 2.29
N ASN A 4 -34.37 2.21 3.27
CA ASN A 4 -34.68 2.56 4.65
C ASN A 4 -33.67 3.62 5.13
N THR A 5 -34.12 4.86 5.23
CA THR A 5 -33.28 5.98 5.60
C THR A 5 -32.75 5.86 7.04
N GLU A 6 -33.48 5.19 7.93
CA GLU A 6 -33.02 4.96 9.31
C GLU A 6 -31.83 4.02 9.34
N GLY A 7 -31.89 2.90 8.59
CA GLY A 7 -30.78 1.98 8.50
C GLY A 7 -29.54 2.59 7.85
N PHE A 8 -29.75 3.45 6.87
CA PHE A 8 -28.65 4.16 6.20
C PHE A 8 -27.96 5.14 7.17
N SER A 9 -28.74 5.91 7.93
CA SER A 9 -28.18 6.84 8.92
C SER A 9 -27.43 6.12 10.03
N GLU A 10 -27.91 4.96 10.47
CA GLU A 10 -27.22 4.14 11.45
C GLU A 10 -25.88 3.63 10.91
N LEU A 11 -25.87 3.16 9.65
CA LEU A 11 -24.65 2.71 9.00
C LEU A 11 -23.62 3.84 8.89
N VAL A 12 -24.04 5.02 8.46
CA VAL A 12 -23.16 6.21 8.39
C VAL A 12 -22.59 6.53 9.77
N GLY A 13 -23.42 6.49 10.82
CA GLY A 13 -22.97 6.72 12.19
C GLY A 13 -21.92 5.70 12.64
N GLN A 14 -22.11 4.44 12.30
CA GLN A 14 -21.13 3.38 12.62
C GLN A 14 -19.80 3.60 11.89
N ILE A 15 -19.86 3.99 10.63
CA ILE A 15 -18.66 4.30 9.84
C ILE A 15 -17.92 5.49 10.44
N GLU A 16 -18.63 6.54 10.84
CA GLU A 16 -18.04 7.72 11.47
C GLU A 16 -17.34 7.37 12.79
N LYS A 17 -18.00 6.57 13.64
CA LYS A 17 -17.42 6.11 14.91
C LYS A 17 -16.15 5.31 14.66
N MET A 18 -16.17 4.41 13.69
CA MET A 18 -15.02 3.62 13.34
C MET A 18 -13.89 4.50 12.82
N ALA A 19 -14.17 5.44 11.93
CA ALA A 19 -13.18 6.38 11.41
C ALA A 19 -12.53 7.18 12.54
N ASN A 20 -13.31 7.65 13.50
CA ASN A 20 -12.78 8.37 14.64
C ASN A 20 -11.89 7.48 15.52
N ARG A 21 -12.32 6.25 15.79
CA ARG A 21 -11.49 5.29 16.55
C ARG A 21 -10.16 5.03 15.86
N LEU A 22 -10.19 4.79 14.56
CA LEU A 22 -8.98 4.51 13.78
C LEU A 22 -7.97 5.67 13.81
N ASN A 23 -8.47 6.88 14.00
CA ASN A 23 -7.63 8.08 13.99
C ASN A 23 -7.21 8.58 15.36
N THR A 24 -7.95 8.24 16.42
CA THR A 24 -7.79 8.92 17.70
C THR A 24 -7.39 8.02 18.88
N ASP A 25 -7.72 6.74 18.87
CA ASP A 25 -7.36 5.87 19.98
C ASP A 25 -6.30 4.84 19.61
N ASP A 26 -5.62 4.30 20.61
CA ASP A 26 -4.51 3.36 20.42
C ASP A 26 -5.00 2.03 19.86
N GLU A 27 -6.19 1.57 20.26
CA GLU A 27 -6.78 0.34 19.76
C GLU A 27 -7.14 0.47 18.28
N GLY A 28 -7.79 1.59 17.93
CA GLY A 28 -8.14 1.89 16.53
C GLY A 28 -6.91 2.05 15.66
N ALA A 29 -5.87 2.71 16.16
CA ALA A 29 -4.61 2.86 15.44
C ALA A 29 -3.93 1.49 15.19
N SER A 30 -3.98 0.59 16.17
CA SER A 30 -3.46 -0.78 16.01
C SER A 30 -4.27 -1.57 14.98
N THR A 31 -5.58 -1.41 14.97
CA THR A 31 -6.47 -2.06 14.01
C THR A 31 -6.17 -1.57 12.59
N ALA A 32 -6.07 -0.26 12.38
CA ALA A 32 -5.75 0.31 11.09
C ALA A 32 -4.37 -0.16 10.59
N LYS A 33 -3.39 -0.21 11.48
CA LYS A 33 -2.06 -0.70 11.18
C LYS A 33 -2.09 -2.14 10.68
N ARG A 34 -2.81 -3.00 11.38
CA ARG A 34 -2.96 -4.41 11.02
C ARG A 34 -3.61 -4.59 9.65
N ILE A 35 -4.69 -3.84 9.40
CA ILE A 35 -5.42 -3.91 8.13
C ILE A 35 -4.54 -3.45 6.97
N LEU A 36 -3.86 -2.31 7.12
CA LEU A 36 -2.98 -1.78 6.08
C LEU A 36 -1.79 -2.70 5.81
N GLN A 37 -1.19 -3.27 6.84
CA GLN A 37 -0.09 -4.22 6.66
C GLN A 37 -0.55 -5.47 5.93
N ALA A 38 -1.72 -5.99 6.25
CA ALA A 38 -2.29 -7.15 5.56
C ALA A 38 -2.60 -6.83 4.09
N ALA A 39 -3.14 -5.64 3.81
CA ALA A 39 -3.45 -5.21 2.44
C ALA A 39 -2.18 -4.97 1.61
N ALA A 40 -1.09 -4.58 2.24
CA ALA A 40 0.18 -4.32 1.55
C ALA A 40 0.89 -5.61 1.11
N GLN A 41 0.63 -6.74 1.77
CA GLN A 41 1.31 -8.00 1.49
C GLN A 41 1.19 -8.48 0.04
N PRO A 42 -0.02 -8.59 -0.55
CA PRO A 42 -0.14 -9.06 -1.92
C PRO A 42 0.55 -8.14 -2.93
N ILE A 43 0.50 -6.84 -2.72
CA ILE A 43 1.17 -5.88 -3.58
C ILE A 43 2.69 -6.04 -3.47
N HIS A 44 3.22 -6.14 -2.25
CA HIS A 44 4.64 -6.35 -2.01
C HIS A 44 5.14 -7.65 -2.64
N GLN A 45 4.39 -8.74 -2.47
CA GLN A 45 4.72 -10.02 -3.08
C GLN A 45 4.78 -9.92 -4.60
N GLN A 46 3.82 -9.22 -5.20
CA GLN A 46 3.79 -9.04 -6.65
C GLN A 46 4.93 -8.15 -7.15
N MET A 47 5.29 -7.11 -6.40
CA MET A 47 6.44 -6.27 -6.73
C MET A 47 7.73 -7.09 -6.73
N ASN A 48 7.94 -7.94 -5.73
CA ASN A 48 9.08 -8.83 -5.67
C ASN A 48 9.09 -9.83 -6.82
N ALA A 49 7.93 -10.41 -7.16
CA ALA A 49 7.81 -11.33 -8.28
C ALA A 49 8.15 -10.64 -9.59
N ASN A 50 7.66 -9.44 -9.82
CA ASN A 50 7.95 -8.66 -11.03
C ASN A 50 9.44 -8.33 -11.13
N ALA A 51 10.06 -7.88 -10.05
CA ALA A 51 11.47 -7.55 -10.03
C ALA A 51 12.35 -8.81 -10.23
N SER A 52 11.95 -9.94 -9.66
CA SER A 52 12.70 -11.19 -9.77
C SER A 52 12.55 -11.87 -11.13
N SER A 53 11.46 -11.62 -11.86
CA SER A 53 11.21 -12.21 -13.17
C SER A 53 11.81 -11.42 -14.32
N ASP A 54 12.21 -10.17 -14.09
CA ASP A 54 12.85 -9.34 -15.12
C ASP A 54 14.35 -9.66 -15.18
N PRO A 55 14.88 -10.18 -16.31
CA PRO A 55 16.28 -10.55 -16.40
C PRO A 55 17.26 -9.40 -16.16
N GLN A 56 16.82 -8.16 -16.36
CA GLN A 56 17.67 -6.99 -16.15
C GLN A 56 17.64 -6.50 -14.69
N LEU A 57 16.67 -6.93 -13.91
CA LEU A 57 16.51 -6.50 -12.51
C LEU A 57 16.99 -7.55 -11.51
N ILE A 58 16.99 -8.82 -11.88
CA ILE A 58 17.27 -9.93 -10.96
C ILE A 58 18.68 -9.89 -10.35
N GLU A 59 19.66 -9.40 -11.10
CA GLU A 59 21.03 -9.30 -10.62
C GLU A 59 21.29 -8.06 -9.78
N GLY A 60 20.35 -7.11 -9.79
CA GLY A 60 20.49 -5.87 -9.03
C GLY A 60 20.01 -5.98 -7.59
N LYS A 61 20.22 -4.93 -6.83
CA LYS A 61 19.79 -4.85 -5.43
C LYS A 61 18.27 -4.67 -5.27
N LEU A 62 17.59 -4.30 -6.35
CA LEU A 62 16.22 -3.82 -6.30
C LEU A 62 15.25 -4.84 -5.68
N HIS A 63 15.30 -6.09 -6.15
CA HIS A 63 14.37 -7.11 -5.67
C HIS A 63 14.54 -7.44 -4.18
N GLY A 64 15.73 -7.28 -3.63
CA GLY A 64 16.00 -7.49 -2.21
C GLY A 64 15.78 -6.25 -1.35
N ALA A 65 15.55 -5.10 -1.96
CA ALA A 65 15.39 -3.83 -1.27
C ALA A 65 13.93 -3.38 -1.13
N LEU A 66 12.98 -4.16 -1.64
CA LEU A 66 11.56 -3.84 -1.58
C LEU A 66 11.01 -4.14 -0.19
N ASN A 67 10.47 -3.14 0.47
CA ASN A 67 9.98 -3.23 1.83
C ASN A 67 8.61 -2.61 2.00
N ILE A 68 7.86 -3.13 2.97
CA ILE A 68 6.65 -2.50 3.47
C ILE A 68 7.07 -1.56 4.60
N GLY A 69 6.76 -0.28 4.44
CA GLY A 69 7.09 0.72 5.43
C GLY A 69 6.19 0.67 6.65
N LYS A 70 6.44 1.56 7.60
CA LYS A 70 5.61 1.71 8.79
C LYS A 70 4.35 2.48 8.44
N VAL A 71 3.25 2.14 9.11
CA VAL A 71 2.02 2.91 9.01
C VAL A 71 2.22 4.25 9.69
N LYS A 72 1.88 5.33 8.99
CA LYS A 72 2.04 6.71 9.47
C LYS A 72 0.69 7.42 9.44
N ARG A 73 0.48 8.32 10.40
CA ARG A 73 -0.70 9.19 10.42
C ARG A 73 -0.46 10.42 9.55
N ARG A 74 -1.45 10.78 8.78
CA ARG A 74 -1.42 12.03 8.01
C ARG A 74 -1.86 13.19 8.89
N ARG A 75 -1.28 14.36 8.65
CA ARG A 75 -1.56 15.58 9.41
C ARG A 75 -3.05 15.96 9.35
N LYS A 76 -3.70 15.72 8.22
CA LYS A 76 -5.13 16.04 8.00
C LYS A 76 -6.07 14.90 8.33
N GLY A 77 -5.58 13.88 9.03
CA GLY A 77 -6.36 12.68 9.35
C GLY A 77 -6.05 11.53 8.39
N GLY A 78 -6.43 10.32 8.81
CA GLY A 78 -6.17 9.12 8.06
C GLY A 78 -4.78 8.55 8.30
N GLN A 79 -4.57 7.36 7.79
CA GLN A 79 -3.32 6.65 7.90
C GLN A 79 -2.90 6.12 6.53
N HIS A 80 -1.60 5.96 6.33
CA HIS A 80 -1.09 5.43 5.07
C HIS A 80 0.10 4.52 5.33
N ILE A 81 0.35 3.66 4.36
CA ILE A 81 1.50 2.76 4.33
C ILE A 81 2.17 2.90 2.97
N THR A 82 3.48 2.81 2.96
CA THR A 82 4.27 2.90 1.73
C THR A 82 4.92 1.56 1.45
N ILE A 83 4.85 1.12 0.21
CA ILE A 83 5.47 -0.12 -0.26
C ILE A 83 6.47 0.25 -1.37
N GLY A 84 7.69 -0.25 -1.27
CA GLY A 84 8.70 0.00 -2.27
C GLY A 84 10.09 0.05 -1.70
N VAL A 85 10.97 0.76 -2.37
CA VAL A 85 12.34 0.98 -1.91
C VAL A 85 12.39 2.30 -1.17
N HIS A 86 12.71 2.26 0.11
CA HIS A 86 12.86 3.46 0.92
C HIS A 86 14.29 3.99 0.80
N ARG A 87 14.42 5.29 0.58
CA ARG A 87 15.73 5.95 0.39
C ARG A 87 16.72 5.61 1.52
N LYS A 88 16.24 5.56 2.75
CA LYS A 88 17.05 5.27 3.94
C LYS A 88 17.64 3.85 3.94
N ASP A 89 17.00 2.93 3.21
CA ASP A 89 17.42 1.53 3.14
C ASP A 89 18.32 1.25 1.94
N TRP A 90 18.71 2.29 1.21
CA TRP A 90 19.54 2.20 0.02
C TRP A 90 20.90 2.83 0.29
N ASP A 91 21.93 2.00 0.31
CA ASP A 91 23.28 2.41 0.71
C ASP A 91 24.09 3.11 -0.38
N ASP A 92 23.68 2.97 -1.64
CA ASP A 92 24.43 3.51 -2.76
C ASP A 92 24.16 5.01 -2.94
N GLU A 93 25.19 5.73 -3.39
CA GLU A 93 25.04 7.13 -3.80
C GLU A 93 24.07 7.25 -4.98
N ASP A 94 24.03 6.23 -5.82
CA ASP A 94 23.16 6.17 -6.99
C ASP A 94 21.82 5.50 -6.66
N TYR A 95 20.85 6.29 -6.19
CA TYR A 95 19.49 5.80 -5.94
C TYR A 95 18.73 5.72 -7.27
N TYR A 96 18.52 4.50 -7.78
CA TYR A 96 17.93 4.31 -9.11
C TYR A 96 16.53 3.68 -9.19
N PRO A 97 15.83 3.32 -8.12
CA PRO A 97 14.54 2.60 -8.24
C PRO A 97 13.50 3.33 -9.09
N ALA A 98 13.40 4.65 -9.00
CA ALA A 98 12.47 5.43 -9.82
C ALA A 98 12.84 5.38 -11.31
N TYR A 99 14.12 5.39 -11.61
CA TYR A 99 14.58 5.29 -13.01
C TYR A 99 14.27 3.93 -13.63
N VAL A 100 14.27 2.88 -12.82
CA VAL A 100 13.86 1.55 -13.29
C VAL A 100 12.37 1.55 -13.62
N GLU A 101 11.54 2.10 -12.75
CA GLU A 101 10.09 2.12 -12.93
C GLU A 101 9.67 2.93 -14.16
N TYR A 102 10.25 4.12 -14.31
CA TYR A 102 9.82 5.10 -15.33
C TYR A 102 10.75 5.19 -16.53
N GLY A 103 11.94 4.57 -16.47
CA GLY A 103 12.97 4.82 -17.44
C GLY A 103 13.60 6.20 -17.26
N HIS A 104 14.63 6.50 -18.02
CA HIS A 104 15.23 7.83 -18.03
C HIS A 104 15.82 8.17 -19.40
N GLY A 105 15.87 9.47 -19.70
CA GLY A 105 16.51 10.02 -20.89
C GLY A 105 17.90 10.59 -20.58
N GLY A 106 18.47 11.31 -21.53
CA GLY A 106 19.78 11.94 -21.41
C GLY A 106 20.94 11.05 -21.84
N PRO A 107 22.18 11.35 -21.42
CA PRO A 107 23.33 10.49 -21.74
C PRO A 107 23.17 9.13 -21.08
N GLY A 108 23.17 8.05 -21.87
CA GLY A 108 22.92 6.71 -21.38
C GLY A 108 21.45 6.45 -21.06
N PRO A 109 20.54 6.72 -22.00
CA PRO A 109 19.11 6.51 -21.75
C PRO A 109 18.78 5.04 -21.51
N ALA A 110 17.80 4.78 -20.66
CA ALA A 110 17.33 3.42 -20.37
C ALA A 110 15.82 3.33 -20.50
N PRO A 111 15.27 2.27 -21.10
CA PRO A 111 13.83 2.06 -21.15
C PRO A 111 13.28 1.72 -19.77
N ALA A 112 11.98 1.91 -19.60
CA ALA A 112 11.30 1.56 -18.37
C ALA A 112 11.22 0.05 -18.19
N HIS A 113 11.44 -0.42 -16.97
CA HIS A 113 11.20 -1.80 -16.53
C HIS A 113 10.27 -1.73 -15.30
N PRO A 114 8.96 -1.45 -15.51
CA PRO A 114 8.06 -1.21 -14.39
C PRO A 114 7.82 -2.48 -13.56
N TYR A 115 7.90 -2.32 -12.25
CA TYR A 115 7.68 -3.41 -11.29
C TYR A 115 6.66 -3.02 -10.22
N ILE A 116 6.46 -1.72 -9.97
CA ILE A 116 5.54 -1.20 -8.96
C ILE A 116 4.13 -1.08 -9.52
N ARG A 117 3.96 -0.33 -10.62
CA ARG A 117 2.65 -0.09 -11.20
C ARG A 117 1.95 -1.38 -11.66
N PRO A 118 2.63 -2.30 -12.36
CA PRO A 118 2.00 -3.58 -12.70
C PRO A 118 1.60 -4.39 -11.47
N ALA A 119 2.38 -4.35 -10.39
CA ALA A 119 2.04 -5.03 -9.14
C ALA A 119 0.77 -4.45 -8.52
N TYR A 120 0.66 -3.14 -8.46
CA TYR A 120 -0.53 -2.47 -7.96
C TYR A 120 -1.74 -2.80 -8.83
N ASP A 121 -1.61 -2.66 -10.14
CA ASP A 121 -2.72 -2.92 -11.08
C ASP A 121 -3.23 -4.37 -10.98
N THR A 122 -2.32 -5.32 -10.75
CA THR A 122 -2.66 -6.74 -10.64
C THR A 122 -3.32 -7.09 -9.31
N ARG A 123 -2.87 -6.47 -8.22
CA ARG A 123 -3.25 -6.86 -6.86
C ARG A 123 -4.14 -5.85 -6.13
N GLN A 124 -4.50 -4.72 -6.78
CA GLN A 124 -5.28 -3.69 -6.11
C GLN A 124 -6.64 -4.19 -5.61
N ASP A 125 -7.32 -5.02 -6.37
CA ASP A 125 -8.64 -5.54 -5.98
C ASP A 125 -8.53 -6.44 -4.75
N GLU A 126 -7.48 -7.25 -4.68
CA GLU A 126 -7.19 -8.09 -3.52
C GLU A 126 -6.90 -7.24 -2.28
N ALA A 127 -6.06 -6.20 -2.45
CA ALA A 127 -5.73 -5.29 -1.36
C ALA A 127 -6.96 -4.53 -0.85
N TYR A 128 -7.79 -4.00 -1.75
CA TYR A 128 -9.03 -3.33 -1.37
C TYR A 128 -10.01 -4.28 -0.69
N GLY A 129 -10.07 -5.55 -1.14
CA GLY A 129 -10.87 -6.57 -0.49
C GLY A 129 -10.44 -6.83 0.95
N ILE A 130 -9.14 -6.87 1.20
CA ILE A 130 -8.60 -7.05 2.56
C ILE A 130 -8.97 -5.86 3.44
N ILE A 131 -8.85 -4.63 2.93
CA ILE A 131 -9.24 -3.42 3.67
C ILE A 131 -10.73 -3.45 3.97
N ARG A 132 -11.55 -3.72 2.97
CA ARG A 132 -13.01 -3.79 3.11
C ARG A 132 -13.41 -4.81 4.17
N ASP A 133 -12.88 -6.03 4.09
CA ASP A 133 -13.24 -7.11 5.01
C ASP A 133 -12.77 -6.80 6.42
N GLY A 134 -11.58 -6.22 6.57
CA GLY A 134 -11.07 -5.78 7.86
C GLY A 134 -11.95 -4.72 8.51
N LEU A 135 -12.38 -3.72 7.73
CA LEU A 135 -13.27 -2.67 8.22
C LEU A 135 -14.66 -3.21 8.54
N LEU A 136 -15.20 -4.10 7.71
CA LEU A 136 -16.51 -4.72 7.97
C LEU A 136 -16.50 -5.54 9.26
N ASN A 137 -15.41 -6.24 9.53
CA ASN A 137 -15.26 -6.99 10.78
C ASN A 137 -15.25 -6.06 12.00
N GLU A 138 -14.67 -4.87 11.88
CA GLU A 138 -14.70 -3.88 12.95
C GLU A 138 -16.09 -3.31 13.18
N ILE A 139 -16.88 -3.10 12.12
CA ILE A 139 -18.27 -2.63 12.24
C ILE A 139 -19.13 -3.65 12.99
N LYS A 140 -18.89 -4.95 12.78
CA LYS A 140 -19.67 -6.03 13.40
C LYS A 140 -19.36 -6.23 14.89
N LYS A 141 -18.28 -5.68 15.38
CA LYS A 141 -17.98 -5.68 16.81
C LYS A 141 -18.81 -4.61 17.50
#